data_e5bdcf3a5b3b997438b694e234d32fc6
#
_entry.id   e5bdcf3a5b3b997438b694e234d32fc6
#
_cell.length_a   1.000
_cell.length_b   1.000
_cell.length_c   1.000
_cell.angle_alpha   90.00
_cell.angle_beta   90.00
_cell.angle_gamma   90.00
#
_symmetry.space_group_name_H-M   'P 1'
#
loop_
_entity.id
_entity.type
_entity.pdbx_description
1 polymer ?
#
loop_
_entity_poly.entity_id
_entity_poly.type
_entity_poly.pdbx_seq_one_letter_code
_entity_poly.pdbx_strand_id
1 'polypeptide(L)'
;MNLKGIFSNKSESTKLFLFVMIVFISAFIGVLSVRIISADAGELNFIQENISQLKIMQLISSVFIFIIPPLLFSYFENDKYIKGLGFNSKFKRQSIFIILMIILFSQPLVAYCMQLNLDFINSISDYIPKVVEGMKQMED
;
A
#
# COMPACT_ATOMS: atom_id res chain seq x y z
N MET A 1 -5.74 28.90 -8.67
CA MET A 1 -6.86 27.97 -8.75
C MET A 1 -6.99 27.29 -7.40
N ASN A 2 -8.12 27.47 -6.71
CA ASN A 2 -8.28 26.89 -5.35
C ASN A 2 -8.83 25.47 -5.51
N LEU A 3 -8.00 24.46 -5.26
CA LEU A 3 -8.33 23.05 -5.43
C LEU A 3 -9.07 22.45 -4.21
N LYS A 4 -9.25 23.25 -3.15
CA LYS A 4 -9.95 22.80 -1.94
C LYS A 4 -11.44 22.58 -2.22
N GLY A 5 -11.98 21.45 -1.72
CA GLY A 5 -13.40 21.17 -1.82
C GLY A 5 -13.91 20.85 -3.22
N ILE A 6 -13.03 20.61 -4.19
CA ILE A 6 -13.41 20.37 -5.59
C ILE A 6 -14.29 19.11 -5.75
N PHE A 7 -14.19 18.18 -4.79
CA PHE A 7 -14.95 16.94 -4.78
C PHE A 7 -16.21 17.00 -3.91
N SER A 8 -16.44 18.09 -3.17
CA SER A 8 -17.56 18.20 -2.23
C SER A 8 -18.93 17.95 -2.87
N ASN A 9 -19.13 18.37 -4.11
CA ASN A 9 -20.38 18.26 -4.87
C ASN A 9 -20.46 17.05 -5.81
N LYS A 10 -19.48 16.12 -5.73
CA LYS A 10 -19.47 14.92 -6.57
C LYS A 10 -20.27 13.79 -5.92
N SER A 11 -20.77 12.85 -6.76
CA SER A 11 -21.45 11.65 -6.26
C SER A 11 -20.48 10.78 -5.45
N GLU A 12 -21.01 10.00 -4.50
CA GLU A 12 -20.20 9.12 -3.63
C GLU A 12 -19.36 8.10 -4.43
N SER A 13 -19.95 7.56 -5.52
CA SER A 13 -19.21 6.66 -6.43
C SER A 13 -18.03 7.35 -7.09
N THR A 14 -18.20 8.62 -7.50
CA THR A 14 -17.11 9.41 -8.08
C THR A 14 -16.03 9.69 -7.05
N LYS A 15 -16.41 10.01 -5.81
CA LYS A 15 -15.45 10.22 -4.71
C LYS A 15 -14.65 8.97 -4.42
N LEU A 16 -15.30 7.80 -4.37
CA LEU A 16 -14.63 6.52 -4.17
C LEU A 16 -13.63 6.24 -5.30
N PHE A 17 -14.04 6.42 -6.56
CA PHE A 17 -13.16 6.24 -7.71
C PHE A 17 -11.94 7.17 -7.65
N LEU A 18 -12.14 8.44 -7.34
CA LEU A 18 -11.06 9.42 -7.21
C LEU A 18 -10.12 9.07 -6.05
N PHE A 19 -10.65 8.59 -4.92
CA PHE A 19 -9.83 8.10 -3.80
C PHE A 19 -8.93 6.94 -4.24
N VAL A 20 -9.51 5.94 -4.92
CA VAL A 20 -8.75 4.79 -5.44
C VAL A 20 -7.65 5.24 -6.40
N MET A 21 -7.95 6.18 -7.31
CA MET A 21 -6.95 6.76 -8.22
C MET A 21 -5.81 7.47 -7.47
N ILE A 22 -6.13 8.24 -6.43
CA ILE A 22 -5.12 8.89 -5.58
C ILE A 22 -4.23 7.85 -4.90
N VAL A 23 -4.81 6.76 -4.39
CA VAL A 23 -4.05 5.66 -3.77
C VAL A 23 -3.09 5.04 -4.78
N PHE A 24 -3.54 4.72 -5.99
CA PHE A 24 -2.69 4.14 -7.04
C PHE A 24 -1.54 5.08 -7.43
N ILE A 25 -1.83 6.35 -7.68
CA ILE A 25 -0.81 7.34 -8.03
C ILE A 25 0.21 7.49 -6.90
N SER A 26 -0.26 7.58 -5.66
CA SER A 26 0.60 7.71 -4.49
C SER A 26 1.47 6.47 -4.27
N ALA A 27 0.91 5.27 -4.42
CA ALA A 27 1.65 4.01 -4.34
C ALA A 27 2.72 3.93 -5.43
N PHE A 28 2.39 4.33 -6.67
CA PHE A 28 3.34 4.35 -7.78
C PHE A 28 4.52 5.30 -7.51
N ILE A 29 4.24 6.51 -7.00
CA ILE A 29 5.28 7.46 -6.59
C ILE A 29 6.13 6.89 -5.46
N GLY A 30 5.50 6.21 -4.49
CA GLY A 30 6.20 5.53 -3.39
C GLY A 30 7.18 4.47 -3.89
N VAL A 31 6.76 3.62 -4.83
CA VAL A 31 7.62 2.60 -5.45
C VAL A 31 8.77 3.24 -6.23
N LEU A 32 8.49 4.29 -7.02
CA LEU A 32 9.55 5.01 -7.75
C LEU A 32 10.56 5.64 -6.80
N SER A 33 10.11 6.23 -5.70
CA SER A 33 11.00 6.82 -4.68
C SER A 33 11.94 5.78 -4.07
N VAL A 34 11.42 4.59 -3.76
CA VAL A 34 12.23 3.46 -3.29
C VAL A 34 13.24 3.01 -4.34
N ARG A 35 12.82 2.90 -5.61
CA ARG A 35 13.69 2.53 -6.72
C ARG A 35 14.86 3.49 -6.91
N ILE A 36 14.60 4.80 -6.83
CA ILE A 36 15.64 5.82 -6.95
C ILE A 36 16.67 5.68 -5.81
N ILE A 37 16.20 5.47 -4.57
CA ILE A 37 17.06 5.29 -3.40
C ILE A 37 17.88 3.99 -3.49
N SER A 38 17.32 2.92 -4.05
CA SER A 38 18.00 1.62 -4.20
C SER A 38 18.96 1.55 -5.38
N ALA A 39 18.79 2.39 -6.40
CA ALA A 39 19.60 2.37 -7.61
C ALA A 39 21.10 2.67 -7.35
N ASP A 40 21.41 3.48 -6.33
CA ASP A 40 22.78 3.82 -5.92
C ASP A 40 23.51 2.68 -5.19
N ALA A 41 22.82 1.62 -4.78
CA ALA A 41 23.33 0.65 -3.82
C ALA A 41 23.68 -0.75 -4.39
N GLY A 42 23.58 -0.97 -5.69
CA GLY A 42 23.89 -2.28 -6.33
C GLY A 42 22.92 -3.38 -5.89
N GLU A 43 22.02 -3.79 -6.79
CA GLU A 43 20.77 -4.52 -6.50
C GLU A 43 20.87 -5.81 -5.65
N LEU A 44 21.97 -6.53 -5.66
CA LEU A 44 22.06 -7.86 -5.03
C LEU A 44 22.65 -7.86 -3.61
N ASN A 45 23.54 -6.92 -3.30
CA ASN A 45 24.17 -6.85 -1.98
C ASN A 45 23.39 -5.98 -0.99
N PHE A 46 22.46 -5.18 -1.50
CA PHE A 46 21.69 -4.20 -0.73
C PHE A 46 20.77 -4.81 0.31
N ILE A 47 20.14 -5.96 -0.01
CA ILE A 47 19.15 -6.61 0.85
C ILE A 47 19.78 -7.29 2.06
N GLN A 48 21.01 -7.78 1.94
CA GLN A 48 21.65 -8.55 3.01
C GLN A 48 22.49 -7.71 3.96
N GLU A 49 23.04 -6.58 3.54
CA GLU A 49 24.00 -5.80 4.35
C GLU A 49 23.41 -4.59 5.09
N ASN A 50 22.20 -4.08 4.71
CA ASN A 50 21.71 -2.82 5.24
C ASN A 50 20.23 -2.86 5.74
N ILE A 51 20.00 -3.54 6.85
CA ILE A 51 18.69 -3.58 7.55
C ILE A 51 18.12 -2.17 7.82
N SER A 52 19.00 -1.20 8.10
CA SER A 52 18.59 0.19 8.35
C SER A 52 18.00 0.87 7.12
N GLN A 53 18.57 0.62 5.94
CA GLN A 53 18.05 1.17 4.68
C GLN A 53 16.73 0.53 4.28
N LEU A 54 16.57 -0.78 4.49
CA LEU A 54 15.28 -1.45 4.28
C LEU A 54 14.18 -0.87 5.15
N LYS A 55 14.46 -0.55 6.42
CA LYS A 55 13.51 0.11 7.33
C LYS A 55 13.12 1.50 6.83
N ILE A 56 14.08 2.28 6.34
CA ILE A 56 13.81 3.61 5.77
C ILE A 56 12.94 3.50 4.53
N MET A 57 13.23 2.57 3.63
CA MET A 57 12.39 2.31 2.44
C MET A 57 10.98 1.91 2.80
N GLN A 58 10.83 1.01 3.77
CA GLN A 58 9.52 0.60 4.28
C GLN A 58 8.76 1.78 4.89
N LEU A 59 9.45 2.64 5.64
CA LEU A 59 8.85 3.85 6.21
C LEU A 59 8.36 4.80 5.11
N ILE A 60 9.20 5.08 4.10
CA ILE A 60 8.85 5.93 2.96
C ILE A 60 7.63 5.36 2.23
N SER A 61 7.65 4.08 1.87
CA SER A 61 6.53 3.42 1.20
C SER A 61 5.24 3.50 2.02
N SER A 62 5.33 3.31 3.34
CA SER A 62 4.18 3.39 4.25
C SER A 62 3.57 4.80 4.28
N VAL A 63 4.39 5.83 4.27
CA VAL A 63 3.92 7.23 4.21
C VAL A 63 3.16 7.48 2.91
N PHE A 64 3.71 7.07 1.76
CA PHE A 64 3.07 7.25 0.47
C PHE A 64 1.77 6.46 0.30
N ILE A 65 1.68 5.27 0.88
CA ILE A 65 0.50 4.40 0.74
C ILE A 65 -0.60 4.74 1.76
N PHE A 66 -0.24 5.03 3.01
CA PHE A 66 -1.21 5.14 4.10
C PHE A 66 -1.48 6.57 4.56
N ILE A 67 -0.53 7.49 4.42
CA ILE A 67 -0.67 8.86 4.94
C ILE A 67 -1.05 9.84 3.85
N ILE A 68 -0.36 9.83 2.73
CA ILE A 68 -0.57 10.82 1.66
C ILE A 68 -1.97 10.71 1.03
N PRO A 69 -2.49 9.53 0.65
CA PRO A 69 -3.80 9.44 -0.01
C PRO A 69 -4.96 9.99 0.82
N PRO A 70 -5.13 9.61 2.11
CA PRO A 70 -6.21 10.19 2.93
C PRO A 70 -6.08 11.70 3.12
N LEU A 71 -4.86 12.21 3.27
CA LEU A 71 -4.60 13.65 3.40
C LEU A 71 -4.99 14.41 2.13
N LEU A 72 -4.55 13.93 0.96
CA LEU A 72 -4.90 14.53 -0.32
C LEU A 72 -6.40 14.46 -0.59
N PHE A 73 -7.01 13.31 -0.35
CA PHE A 73 -8.44 13.14 -0.54
C PHE A 73 -9.23 14.10 0.34
N SER A 74 -8.90 14.18 1.63
CA SER A 74 -9.56 15.09 2.56
C SER A 74 -9.36 16.56 2.17
N TYR A 75 -8.19 16.93 1.63
CA TYR A 75 -7.92 18.26 1.11
C TYR A 75 -8.82 18.61 -0.09
N PHE A 76 -9.05 17.66 -0.99
CA PHE A 76 -9.89 17.87 -2.17
C PHE A 76 -11.40 17.78 -1.86
N GLU A 77 -11.78 17.07 -0.80
CA GLU A 77 -13.18 16.92 -0.41
C GLU A 77 -13.68 18.06 0.46
N ASN A 78 -12.87 18.53 1.41
CA ASN A 78 -13.29 19.47 2.44
C ASN A 78 -12.48 20.75 2.48
N ASP A 79 -13.16 21.88 2.66
CA ASP A 79 -12.51 23.16 2.96
C ASP A 79 -11.71 23.13 4.29
N LYS A 80 -12.19 22.33 5.24
CA LYS A 80 -11.55 22.10 6.56
C LYS A 80 -11.03 20.67 6.65
N TYR A 81 -10.00 20.34 5.84
CA TYR A 81 -9.43 18.99 5.69
C TYR A 81 -9.06 18.28 6.99
N ILE A 82 -8.50 19.00 7.99
CA ILE A 82 -8.14 18.41 9.29
C ILE A 82 -9.40 17.91 10.06
N LYS A 83 -10.52 18.64 9.95
CA LYS A 83 -11.79 18.20 10.53
C LYS A 83 -12.39 17.00 9.80
N GLY A 84 -12.24 16.95 8.47
CA GLY A 84 -12.69 15.84 7.65
C GLY A 84 -12.01 14.51 8.02
N LEU A 85 -10.74 14.55 8.41
CA LEU A 85 -9.99 13.37 8.89
C LEU A 85 -10.34 12.94 10.32
N GLY A 86 -11.24 13.67 11.00
CA GLY A 86 -11.64 13.33 12.36
C GLY A 86 -10.64 13.64 13.46
N PHE A 87 -9.48 14.25 13.14
CA PHE A 87 -8.45 14.58 14.16
C PHE A 87 -8.94 15.51 15.27
N ASN A 88 -10.04 16.21 15.03
CA ASN A 88 -10.63 17.14 16.04
C ASN A 88 -11.75 16.49 16.86
N SER A 89 -12.03 15.22 16.68
CA SER A 89 -13.00 14.47 17.46
C SER A 89 -12.36 13.93 18.74
N LYS A 90 -13.06 14.06 19.88
CA LYS A 90 -12.60 13.45 21.14
C LYS A 90 -12.63 11.93 20.99
N PHE A 91 -11.48 11.28 21.01
CA PHE A 91 -11.39 9.82 21.02
C PHE A 91 -12.05 9.27 22.31
N LYS A 92 -13.07 8.43 22.14
CA LYS A 92 -13.63 7.68 23.25
C LYS A 92 -12.67 6.54 23.62
N ARG A 93 -12.42 6.30 24.91
CA ARG A 93 -11.60 5.19 25.39
C ARG A 93 -12.03 3.84 24.79
N GLN A 94 -13.32 3.64 24.60
CA GLN A 94 -13.90 2.45 23.97
C GLN A 94 -13.41 2.25 22.54
N SER A 95 -13.29 3.34 21.75
CA SER A 95 -12.80 3.27 20.36
C SER A 95 -11.34 2.82 20.31
N ILE A 96 -10.51 3.29 21.23
CA ILE A 96 -9.10 2.87 21.33
C ILE A 96 -9.01 1.37 21.62
N PHE A 97 -9.82 0.89 22.58
CA PHE A 97 -9.84 -0.53 22.93
C PHE A 97 -10.30 -1.41 21.74
N ILE A 98 -11.34 -0.99 21.01
CA ILE A 98 -11.82 -1.70 19.82
C ILE A 98 -10.72 -1.74 18.74
N ILE A 99 -10.02 -0.64 18.49
CA ILE A 99 -8.93 -0.58 17.51
C ILE A 99 -7.81 -1.54 17.90
N LEU A 100 -7.40 -1.56 19.17
CA LEU A 100 -6.38 -2.48 19.66
C LEU A 100 -6.81 -3.95 19.48
N MET A 101 -8.07 -4.28 19.78
CA MET A 101 -8.60 -5.62 19.56
C MET A 101 -8.61 -5.99 18.07
N ILE A 102 -9.03 -5.09 17.18
CA ILE A 102 -8.99 -5.33 15.73
C ILE A 102 -7.56 -5.62 15.27
N ILE A 103 -6.58 -4.82 15.70
CA ILE A 103 -5.17 -5.02 15.34
C ILE A 103 -4.69 -6.40 15.83
N LEU A 104 -5.00 -6.76 17.07
CA LEU A 104 -4.55 -8.00 17.66
C LEU A 104 -5.17 -9.22 16.98
N PHE A 105 -6.45 -9.19 16.65
CA PHE A 105 -7.15 -10.26 15.95
C PHE A 105 -6.84 -10.31 14.45
N SER A 106 -6.35 -9.22 13.85
CA SER A 106 -5.94 -9.21 12.44
C SER A 106 -4.60 -9.92 12.20
N GLN A 107 -3.74 -10.07 13.21
CA GLN A 107 -2.42 -10.70 13.06
C GLN A 107 -2.48 -12.13 12.50
N PRO A 108 -3.29 -13.06 13.05
CA PRO A 108 -3.38 -14.40 12.49
C PRO A 108 -3.96 -14.41 11.07
N LEU A 109 -4.87 -13.48 10.73
CA LEU A 109 -5.40 -13.34 9.38
C LEU A 109 -4.32 -12.90 8.40
N VAL A 110 -3.50 -11.92 8.78
CA VAL A 110 -2.37 -11.44 7.96
C VAL A 110 -1.36 -12.57 7.73
N ALA A 111 -1.01 -13.32 8.79
CA ALA A 111 -0.10 -14.46 8.69
C ALA A 111 -0.66 -15.55 7.74
N TYR A 112 -1.95 -15.85 7.84
CA TYR A 112 -2.61 -16.80 6.95
C TYR A 112 -2.61 -16.33 5.48
N CYS A 113 -2.94 -15.08 5.22
CA CYS A 113 -2.88 -14.50 3.87
C CYS A 113 -1.46 -14.53 3.30
N MET A 114 -0.44 -14.28 4.13
CA MET A 114 0.95 -14.37 3.73
C MET A 114 1.32 -15.80 3.33
N GLN A 115 0.88 -16.80 4.10
CA GLN A 115 1.14 -18.20 3.79
C GLN A 115 0.45 -18.64 2.49
N LEU A 116 -0.82 -18.27 2.30
CA LEU A 116 -1.52 -18.50 1.04
C LEU A 116 -0.80 -17.89 -0.17
N ASN A 117 -0.27 -16.69 -0.02
CA ASN A 117 0.49 -16.04 -1.08
C ASN A 117 1.79 -16.78 -1.41
N LEU A 118 2.52 -17.26 -0.39
CA LEU A 118 3.73 -18.08 -0.58
C LEU A 118 3.41 -19.40 -1.27
N ASP A 119 2.35 -20.10 -0.84
CA ASP A 119 1.90 -21.37 -1.44
C ASP A 119 1.50 -21.16 -2.91
N PHE A 120 0.83 -20.04 -3.22
CA PHE A 120 0.47 -19.68 -4.58
C PHE A 120 1.70 -19.41 -5.45
N ILE A 121 2.68 -18.65 -4.95
CA ILE A 121 3.94 -18.37 -5.66
C ILE A 121 4.72 -19.65 -5.91
N ASN A 122 4.82 -20.53 -4.92
CA ASN A 122 5.52 -21.83 -5.06
C ASN A 122 4.82 -22.71 -6.10
N SER A 123 3.48 -22.78 -6.08
CA SER A 123 2.70 -23.53 -7.07
C SER A 123 2.95 -23.05 -8.51
N ILE A 124 3.04 -21.73 -8.72
CA ILE A 124 3.35 -21.16 -10.03
C ILE A 124 4.80 -21.46 -10.43
N SER A 125 5.73 -21.31 -9.49
CA SER A 125 7.15 -21.57 -9.73
C SER A 125 7.41 -23.02 -10.15
N ASP A 126 6.68 -23.97 -9.58
CA ASP A 126 6.76 -25.39 -9.95
C ASP A 126 6.08 -25.73 -11.28
N TYR A 127 5.10 -24.91 -11.68
CA TYR A 127 4.35 -25.14 -12.91
C TYR A 127 5.05 -24.62 -14.17
N ILE A 128 5.74 -23.48 -14.08
CA ILE A 128 6.42 -22.83 -15.21
C ILE A 128 7.48 -23.71 -15.86
N PRO A 129 8.41 -24.38 -15.15
CA PRO A 129 9.42 -25.26 -15.75
C PRO A 129 8.79 -26.43 -16.52
N LYS A 130 7.72 -27.03 -15.98
CA LYS A 130 7.01 -28.14 -16.61
C LYS A 130 6.34 -27.75 -17.92
N VAL A 131 5.79 -26.54 -17.98
CA VAL A 131 5.17 -26.00 -19.21
C VAL A 131 6.24 -25.72 -20.27
N VAL A 132 7.37 -25.15 -19.89
CA VAL A 132 8.51 -24.88 -20.80
C VAL A 132 9.09 -26.19 -21.35
N GLU A 133 9.22 -27.22 -20.51
CA GLU A 133 9.71 -28.54 -20.92
C GLU A 133 8.74 -29.25 -21.86
N GLY A 134 7.44 -29.14 -21.60
CA GLY A 134 6.39 -29.67 -22.48
C GLY A 134 6.35 -28.98 -23.85
N MET A 135 6.62 -27.67 -23.91
CA MET A 135 6.69 -26.95 -25.20
C MET A 135 7.92 -27.37 -26.02
N LYS A 136 9.07 -27.60 -25.38
CA LYS A 136 10.27 -28.11 -26.08
C LYS A 136 10.07 -29.49 -26.68
N GLN A 137 9.32 -30.38 -26.00
CA GLN A 137 9.00 -31.72 -26.52
C GLN A 137 8.03 -31.72 -27.71
N MET A 138 7.33 -30.65 -27.99
CA MET A 138 6.45 -30.51 -29.16
C MET A 138 7.16 -29.88 -30.37
N GLU A 139 8.38 -29.37 -30.21
CA GLU A 139 9.21 -28.83 -31.31
C GLU A 139 10.11 -29.89 -31.95
N ASP A 140 10.34 -31.02 -31.26
CA ASP A 140 11.08 -32.17 -31.77
C ASP A 140 10.12 -33.21 -32.42
#